data_2a2c1a3de1bf75e4f54d28e4bb9bb2c8
#
_entry.id   2a2c1a3de1bf75e4f54d28e4bb9bb2c8
#
_cell.length_a   1.000
_cell.length_b   1.000
_cell.length_c   1.000
_cell.angle_alpha   90.00
_cell.angle_beta   90.00
_cell.angle_gamma   90.00
#
_symmetry.space_group_name_H-M   'P 1'
#
loop_
_entity.id
_entity.type
_entity.pdbx_description
1 polymer ?
#
loop_
_entity_poly.entity_id
_entity_poly.type
_entity_poly.pdbx_seq_one_letter_code
_entity_poly.pdbx_strand_id
1 'polypeptide(L)'
;MKDGAGGSPYIKFAFPYSMMKVTTILITAACLAGSFSLYADAVSDREEAASSTGAYSVAGALRLPENVTKRDVYGMNVGWKLFKGGKVPEEAAGPDVDDSSWESVNLPNGIELLPEEASGCSNYQGPVWYRKTFIPPSRLEGRRNTLYFEGIMGKSEIWVNGEKAAEHFGGYLPVIVNLDKWLKPGQKNVIAVKADNSNDASYPPGKPQEGLDFSYFGGIYRDVYLISTGPVYITDPNEANTVAGGGVFFRTESLDPFTRKGKVGVKVQVANQTDKEQKVRVQAVMTDPKGCLLYTSPSPRD
;
A
#
# COMPACT_ATOMS: atom_id res chain seq x y z
N MET A 1 12.56 0.13 -45.49
CA MET A 1 12.67 -0.06 -44.03
C MET A 1 12.69 1.31 -43.43
N LYS A 2 11.60 1.71 -42.73
CA LYS A 2 11.52 2.99 -42.03
C LYS A 2 11.71 2.66 -40.55
N ASP A 3 12.85 3.09 -40.01
CA ASP A 3 13.14 2.97 -38.58
C ASP A 3 12.20 3.90 -37.83
N GLY A 4 11.26 3.31 -37.08
CA GLY A 4 10.41 4.03 -36.18
C GLY A 4 11.25 4.56 -35.01
N ALA A 5 11.34 5.85 -34.89
CA ALA A 5 11.92 6.52 -33.72
C ALA A 5 11.10 6.17 -32.49
N GLY A 6 11.53 5.12 -31.76
CA GLY A 6 11.02 4.78 -30.44
C GLY A 6 11.41 5.89 -29.46
N GLY A 7 10.48 6.79 -29.16
CA GLY A 7 10.68 7.80 -28.14
C GLY A 7 11.04 7.13 -26.80
N SER A 8 12.07 7.61 -26.13
CA SER A 8 12.50 7.11 -24.83
C SER A 8 11.32 7.17 -23.84
N PRO A 9 10.98 6.09 -23.13
CA PRO A 9 9.87 6.08 -22.16
C PRO A 9 10.16 6.91 -20.89
N TYR A 10 11.28 7.61 -20.83
CA TYR A 10 11.71 8.40 -19.68
C TYR A 10 11.59 9.90 -19.93
N ILE A 11 11.02 10.59 -18.97
CA ILE A 11 11.08 12.04 -18.87
C ILE A 11 12.45 12.40 -18.28
N LYS A 12 13.25 13.21 -18.98
CA LYS A 12 14.62 13.57 -18.60
C LYS A 12 14.69 15.01 -18.11
N PHE A 13 15.31 15.21 -16.95
CA PHE A 13 15.53 16.52 -16.35
C PHE A 13 17.02 16.79 -16.18
N ALA A 14 17.46 18.04 -16.39
CA ALA A 14 18.81 18.50 -16.10
C ALA A 14 18.74 19.76 -15.21
N PHE A 15 19.42 19.75 -14.07
CA PHE A 15 19.39 20.86 -13.10
C PHE A 15 20.72 21.01 -12.34
N PRO A 16 20.98 22.18 -11.71
CA PRO A 16 22.19 22.41 -10.91
C PRO A 16 22.21 21.54 -9.64
N TYR A 17 23.35 20.93 -9.34
CA TYR A 17 23.53 20.03 -8.18
C TYR A 17 23.31 20.73 -6.82
N SER A 18 23.56 22.04 -6.71
CA SER A 18 23.32 22.81 -5.48
C SER A 18 21.86 22.78 -5.01
N MET A 19 20.94 22.38 -5.86
CA MET A 19 19.50 22.25 -5.56
C MET A 19 19.08 20.86 -5.10
N MET A 20 20.00 19.88 -5.05
CA MET A 20 19.68 18.49 -4.76
C MET A 20 19.56 18.13 -3.27
N LYS A 21 19.34 19.09 -2.37
CA LYS A 21 18.96 18.72 -1.00
C LYS A 21 17.50 18.31 -0.95
N VAL A 22 17.26 17.00 -0.88
CA VAL A 22 15.93 16.36 -0.72
C VAL A 22 14.87 17.03 -1.59
N THR A 23 14.77 16.60 -2.82
CA THR A 23 13.77 17.11 -3.77
C THR A 23 12.54 16.21 -3.72
N THR A 24 11.40 16.78 -3.40
CA THR A 24 10.11 16.10 -3.54
C THR A 24 9.69 16.17 -5.01
N ILE A 25 9.42 15.00 -5.62
CA ILE A 25 8.87 14.94 -6.98
C ILE A 25 7.38 14.66 -6.85
N LEU A 26 6.59 15.65 -7.25
CA LEU A 26 5.15 15.54 -7.35
C LEU A 26 4.81 15.08 -8.77
N ILE A 27 4.11 13.94 -8.90
CA ILE A 27 3.68 13.44 -10.20
C ILE A 27 2.17 13.50 -10.28
N THR A 28 1.68 14.23 -11.26
CA THR A 28 0.25 14.43 -11.50
C THR A 28 -0.14 13.76 -12.81
N ALA A 29 -1.09 12.86 -12.81
CA ALA A 29 -1.70 12.31 -14.02
C ALA A 29 -3.10 12.91 -14.19
N ALA A 30 -3.36 13.56 -15.34
CA ALA A 30 -4.66 14.14 -15.65
C ALA A 30 -5.30 13.41 -16.84
N CYS A 31 -6.52 12.93 -16.67
CA CYS A 31 -7.35 12.39 -17.75
C CYS A 31 -8.19 13.51 -18.40
N LEU A 32 -8.18 13.61 -19.71
CA LEU A 32 -8.83 14.69 -20.48
C LEU A 32 -10.38 14.64 -20.54
N ALA A 33 -11.03 13.74 -19.79
CA ALA A 33 -12.49 13.74 -19.62
C ALA A 33 -12.97 14.35 -18.29
N GLY A 34 -12.08 14.95 -17.54
CA GLY A 34 -12.28 15.64 -16.26
C GLY A 34 -10.92 15.77 -15.60
N SER A 35 -10.55 16.97 -15.20
CA SER A 35 -9.24 17.26 -14.62
C SER A 35 -8.97 16.44 -13.37
N PHE A 36 -8.15 15.39 -13.46
CA PHE A 36 -7.73 14.56 -12.36
C PHE A 36 -6.27 14.85 -12.00
N SER A 37 -6.03 15.42 -10.84
CA SER A 37 -4.71 15.53 -10.22
C SER A 37 -4.50 14.34 -9.29
N LEU A 38 -3.49 13.54 -9.53
CA LEU A 38 -3.02 12.53 -8.59
C LEU A 38 -1.85 13.15 -7.82
N TYR A 39 -2.09 13.44 -6.54
CA TYR A 39 -1.01 13.82 -5.64
C TYR A 39 -0.38 12.52 -5.11
N ALA A 40 0.89 12.32 -5.39
CA ALA A 40 1.71 11.35 -4.68
C ALA A 40 2.39 12.07 -3.51
N ASP A 41 1.60 12.52 -2.53
CA ASP A 41 2.11 13.00 -1.26
C ASP A 41 2.17 11.82 -0.31
N ALA A 42 3.35 11.20 -0.22
CA ALA A 42 3.51 9.94 0.51
C ALA A 42 3.86 10.14 2.00
N VAL A 43 4.01 11.36 2.49
CA VAL A 43 4.58 11.58 3.84
C VAL A 43 3.75 12.50 4.74
N SER A 44 3.01 13.50 4.21
CA SER A 44 2.25 14.42 5.07
C SER A 44 0.89 13.87 5.52
N ASP A 45 0.27 12.98 4.76
CA ASP A 45 -1.06 12.44 5.07
C ASP A 45 -1.05 11.37 6.17
N ARG A 46 0.14 10.91 6.62
CA ARG A 46 0.25 9.90 7.69
C ARG A 46 -0.22 10.43 9.04
N GLU A 47 0.01 11.69 9.34
CA GLU A 47 -0.39 12.29 10.63
C GLU A 47 -1.85 12.79 10.62
N GLU A 48 -2.34 13.32 9.50
CA GLU A 48 -3.74 13.78 9.44
C GLU A 48 -4.76 12.64 9.35
N ALA A 49 -4.45 11.54 8.65
CA ALA A 49 -5.32 10.35 8.61
C ALA A 49 -5.46 9.67 9.98
N ALA A 50 -4.45 9.78 10.85
CA ALA A 50 -4.50 9.27 12.21
C ALA A 50 -5.28 10.20 13.18
N SER A 51 -5.36 11.50 12.90
CA SER A 51 -5.99 12.48 13.80
C SER A 51 -7.48 12.72 13.52
N SER A 52 -8.02 12.37 12.35
CA SER A 52 -9.43 12.53 12.01
C SER A 52 -10.33 11.38 12.47
N THR A 53 -9.99 10.73 13.58
CA THR A 53 -10.76 9.61 14.14
C THR A 53 -12.04 10.08 14.84
N GLY A 54 -12.98 10.59 14.09
CA GLY A 54 -14.38 10.49 14.43
C GLY A 54 -14.90 9.09 14.06
N ALA A 55 -14.34 8.06 14.67
CA ALA A 55 -14.78 6.68 14.44
C ALA A 55 -16.13 6.47 15.12
N TYR A 56 -17.20 6.52 14.34
CA TYR A 56 -18.54 6.16 14.82
C TYR A 56 -18.76 4.65 14.57
N SER A 57 -18.86 3.91 15.67
CA SER A 57 -19.29 2.51 15.62
C SER A 57 -20.80 2.45 15.46
N VAL A 58 -21.29 1.91 14.37
CA VAL A 58 -22.68 1.50 14.23
C VAL A 58 -22.70 -0.03 14.25
N ALA A 59 -23.28 -0.61 15.30
CA ALA A 59 -23.42 -2.07 15.46
C ALA A 59 -22.12 -2.87 15.32
N GLY A 60 -21.02 -2.42 15.96
CA GLY A 60 -19.74 -3.13 15.97
C GLY A 60 -18.91 -2.99 14.68
N ALA A 61 -19.37 -2.25 13.68
CA ALA A 61 -18.63 -1.98 12.47
C ALA A 61 -18.01 -0.58 12.48
N LEU A 62 -16.73 -0.46 12.19
CA LEU A 62 -16.05 0.82 12.01
C LEU A 62 -16.54 1.46 10.71
N ARG A 63 -17.16 2.64 10.79
CA ARG A 63 -17.51 3.43 9.60
C ARG A 63 -16.32 4.30 9.21
N LEU A 64 -15.86 4.17 7.97
CA LEU A 64 -14.79 5.00 7.44
C LEU A 64 -15.30 6.41 7.09
N PRO A 65 -14.44 7.47 7.22
CA PRO A 65 -14.80 8.84 6.90
C PRO A 65 -15.21 9.05 5.44
N GLU A 66 -16.11 9.99 5.20
CA GLU A 66 -16.52 10.45 3.88
C GLU A 66 -15.55 11.51 3.33
N ASN A 67 -14.29 11.13 3.09
CA ASN A 67 -13.31 12.04 2.48
C ASN A 67 -13.53 12.11 0.96
N VAL A 68 -13.36 13.30 0.38
CA VAL A 68 -13.56 13.55 -1.05
C VAL A 68 -12.22 13.92 -1.67
N THR A 69 -11.36 12.96 -1.90
CA THR A 69 -10.16 13.13 -2.72
C THR A 69 -10.26 12.30 -4.00
N LYS A 70 -9.44 12.61 -5.00
CA LYS A 70 -9.39 11.84 -6.25
C LYS A 70 -8.79 10.45 -6.04
N ARG A 71 -7.89 10.34 -5.08
CA ARG A 71 -7.38 9.11 -4.49
C ARG A 71 -7.74 9.16 -3.01
N ASP A 72 -8.56 8.24 -2.56
CA ASP A 72 -8.91 8.13 -1.16
C ASP A 72 -8.00 7.10 -0.50
N VAL A 73 -7.44 7.45 0.65
CA VAL A 73 -6.62 6.55 1.48
C VAL A 73 -7.21 6.55 2.88
N TYR A 74 -7.65 5.39 3.34
CA TYR A 74 -8.21 5.19 4.66
C TYR A 74 -7.27 4.34 5.49
N GLY A 75 -6.84 4.84 6.65
CA GLY A 75 -6.14 4.04 7.65
C GLY A 75 -7.05 2.94 8.19
N MET A 76 -6.58 1.71 8.13
CA MET A 76 -7.33 0.53 8.58
C MET A 76 -6.81 -0.05 9.89
N ASN A 77 -5.97 0.68 10.63
CA ASN A 77 -5.23 0.16 11.78
C ASN A 77 -6.06 -0.07 13.04
N VAL A 78 -7.15 0.67 13.22
CA VAL A 78 -7.93 0.67 14.48
C VAL A 78 -9.04 -0.39 14.44
N GLY A 79 -9.29 -1.05 15.59
CA GLY A 79 -10.46 -1.90 15.78
C GLY A 79 -10.38 -3.25 15.08
N TRP A 80 -9.27 -3.93 15.21
CA TRP A 80 -9.11 -5.32 14.85
C TRP A 80 -9.41 -6.24 16.03
N LYS A 81 -9.78 -7.47 15.71
CA LYS A 81 -9.89 -8.60 16.62
C LYS A 81 -8.79 -9.58 16.33
N LEU A 82 -8.14 -10.09 17.38
CA LEU A 82 -7.04 -11.04 17.32
C LEU A 82 -7.41 -12.32 18.04
N PHE A 83 -7.15 -13.46 17.42
CA PHE A 83 -7.20 -14.77 18.06
C PHE A 83 -5.85 -15.48 17.90
N LYS A 84 -5.27 -15.90 19.03
CA LYS A 84 -3.98 -16.57 19.09
C LYS A 84 -4.13 -17.93 19.77
N GLY A 85 -3.57 -18.99 19.16
CA GLY A 85 -3.55 -20.35 19.70
C GLY A 85 -4.88 -21.09 19.54
N GLY A 86 -4.82 -22.39 19.76
CA GLY A 86 -5.98 -23.27 19.69
C GLY A 86 -6.40 -23.68 18.27
N LYS A 87 -7.41 -24.54 18.17
CA LYS A 87 -8.07 -24.85 16.90
C LYS A 87 -9.02 -23.71 16.58
N VAL A 88 -8.65 -22.88 15.63
CA VAL A 88 -9.58 -21.90 15.07
C VAL A 88 -10.52 -22.66 14.15
N PRO A 89 -11.84 -22.47 14.26
CA PRO A 89 -12.79 -23.04 13.32
C PRO A 89 -12.38 -22.67 11.89
N GLU A 90 -12.50 -23.59 10.94
CA GLU A 90 -12.30 -23.29 9.50
C GLU A 90 -13.22 -22.14 9.06
N GLU A 91 -14.27 -21.86 9.81
CA GLU A 91 -15.24 -20.78 9.64
C GLU A 91 -14.74 -19.40 10.09
N ALA A 92 -13.54 -19.27 10.69
CA ALA A 92 -13.02 -17.97 11.18
C ALA A 92 -12.95 -16.88 10.09
N ALA A 93 -12.90 -17.28 8.83
CA ALA A 93 -12.97 -16.39 7.69
C ALA A 93 -14.41 -15.91 7.36
N GLY A 94 -15.43 -16.59 7.86
CA GLY A 94 -16.83 -16.30 7.56
C GLY A 94 -17.28 -14.91 8.05
N PRO A 95 -18.23 -14.26 7.35
CA PRO A 95 -18.67 -12.91 7.72
C PRO A 95 -19.47 -12.88 9.03
N ASP A 96 -20.10 -14.00 9.44
CA ASP A 96 -21.01 -14.11 10.57
C ASP A 96 -20.39 -14.74 11.80
N VAL A 97 -19.06 -14.91 11.80
CA VAL A 97 -18.33 -15.44 12.97
C VAL A 97 -18.47 -14.48 14.15
N ASP A 98 -18.83 -15.03 15.32
CA ASP A 98 -18.78 -14.30 16.57
C ASP A 98 -17.34 -14.17 17.04
N ASP A 99 -16.79 -12.99 16.87
CA ASP A 99 -15.44 -12.60 17.32
C ASP A 99 -15.46 -11.73 18.59
N SER A 100 -16.57 -11.72 19.33
CA SER A 100 -16.74 -10.90 20.54
C SER A 100 -15.76 -11.29 21.65
N SER A 101 -15.40 -12.56 21.75
CA SER A 101 -14.42 -13.07 22.71
C SER A 101 -12.95 -12.88 22.29
N TRP A 102 -12.70 -12.45 21.05
CA TRP A 102 -11.35 -12.23 20.56
C TRP A 102 -10.74 -10.96 21.17
N GLU A 103 -9.45 -10.95 21.34
CA GLU A 103 -8.71 -9.77 21.82
C GLU A 103 -8.91 -8.57 20.89
N SER A 104 -9.14 -7.38 21.46
CA SER A 104 -9.20 -6.15 20.69
C SER A 104 -7.82 -5.55 20.56
N VAL A 105 -7.36 -5.39 19.30
CA VAL A 105 -6.02 -4.86 18.99
C VAL A 105 -6.09 -3.74 17.95
N ASN A 106 -5.04 -2.92 17.95
CA ASN A 106 -4.76 -1.98 16.87
C ASN A 106 -3.47 -2.39 16.16
N LEU A 107 -3.37 -2.07 14.88
CA LEU A 107 -2.17 -2.26 14.10
C LEU A 107 -1.28 -1.01 14.19
N PRO A 108 0.04 -1.15 14.01
CA PRO A 108 0.82 -2.38 13.90
C PRO A 108 0.72 -3.26 15.14
N ASN A 109 0.63 -4.58 14.94
CA ASN A 109 0.57 -5.54 16.02
C ASN A 109 1.55 -6.70 15.77
N GLY A 110 2.60 -6.74 16.54
CA GLY A 110 3.54 -7.87 16.58
C GLY A 110 3.17 -8.83 17.71
N ILE A 111 3.23 -10.11 17.45
CA ILE A 111 2.85 -11.13 18.42
C ILE A 111 4.01 -11.41 19.37
N GLU A 112 3.77 -11.21 20.69
CA GLU A 112 4.73 -11.50 21.77
C GLU A 112 6.11 -10.87 21.50
N LEU A 113 6.16 -9.53 21.54
CA LEU A 113 7.40 -8.75 21.40
C LEU A 113 8.28 -8.91 22.65
N LEU A 114 8.89 -10.07 22.80
CA LEU A 114 9.80 -10.37 23.91
C LEU A 114 11.25 -10.18 23.44
N PRO A 115 12.14 -9.62 24.29
CA PRO A 115 13.57 -9.58 23.99
C PRO A 115 14.16 -10.99 24.07
N GLU A 116 14.36 -11.65 22.93
CA GLU A 116 14.84 -13.02 22.85
C GLU A 116 16.24 -13.20 23.46
N GLU A 117 17.19 -12.39 23.05
CA GLU A 117 18.62 -12.59 23.33
C GLU A 117 18.98 -12.47 24.81
N ALA A 118 18.23 -11.68 25.59
CA ALA A 118 18.57 -11.41 26.99
C ALA A 118 17.71 -12.16 28.02
N SER A 119 16.58 -12.74 27.60
CA SER A 119 15.58 -13.28 28.54
C SER A 119 15.42 -14.82 28.49
N GLY A 120 15.96 -15.46 27.45
CA GLY A 120 15.70 -16.87 27.18
C GLY A 120 14.24 -17.16 26.81
N CYS A 121 13.46 -16.14 26.49
CA CYS A 121 12.10 -16.27 26.01
C CYS A 121 12.09 -16.54 24.51
N SER A 122 11.17 -17.39 24.06
CA SER A 122 10.93 -17.64 22.64
C SER A 122 9.73 -16.81 22.17
N ASN A 123 9.83 -16.22 20.99
CA ASN A 123 8.68 -15.59 20.33
C ASN A 123 7.63 -16.63 19.97
N TYR A 124 6.38 -16.19 19.93
CA TYR A 124 5.30 -17.04 19.44
C TYR A 124 5.54 -17.41 17.97
N GLN A 125 5.46 -18.70 17.68
CA GLN A 125 5.49 -19.26 16.32
C GLN A 125 4.21 -20.02 16.05
N GLY A 126 3.53 -19.69 14.97
CA GLY A 126 2.29 -20.34 14.60
C GLY A 126 1.27 -19.38 13.99
N PRO A 127 0.10 -19.93 13.63
CA PRO A 127 -0.97 -19.14 13.05
C PRO A 127 -1.67 -18.26 14.09
N VAL A 128 -1.97 -17.04 13.68
CA VAL A 128 -2.88 -16.11 14.35
C VAL A 128 -3.92 -15.61 13.37
N TRP A 129 -5.09 -15.29 13.89
CA TRP A 129 -6.19 -14.76 13.10
C TRP A 129 -6.49 -13.33 13.49
N TYR A 130 -6.61 -12.46 12.48
CA TYR A 130 -7.11 -11.10 12.62
C TYR A 130 -8.45 -10.97 11.91
N ARG A 131 -9.37 -10.23 12.51
CA ARG A 131 -10.65 -9.90 11.88
C ARG A 131 -10.93 -8.42 12.03
N LYS A 132 -11.53 -7.82 11.00
CA LYS A 132 -11.97 -6.44 11.04
C LYS A 132 -13.31 -6.29 10.35
N THR A 133 -14.26 -5.70 11.06
CA THR A 133 -15.56 -5.32 10.52
C THR A 133 -15.59 -3.81 10.27
N PHE A 134 -15.98 -3.38 9.07
CA PHE A 134 -16.00 -1.97 8.68
C PHE A 134 -17.07 -1.65 7.64
N ILE A 135 -17.40 -0.36 7.50
CA ILE A 135 -18.34 0.15 6.50
C ILE A 135 -17.60 1.21 5.67
N PRO A 136 -17.20 0.90 4.43
CA PRO A 136 -16.60 1.87 3.52
C PRO A 136 -17.67 2.83 2.98
N PRO A 137 -17.29 4.08 2.59
CA PRO A 137 -18.21 5.02 1.97
C PRO A 137 -18.86 4.47 0.70
N SER A 138 -20.15 4.77 0.48
CA SER A 138 -20.91 4.30 -0.70
C SER A 138 -20.30 4.81 -2.01
N ARG A 139 -19.65 5.98 -2.01
CA ARG A 139 -18.99 6.56 -3.19
C ARG A 139 -17.79 5.78 -3.70
N LEU A 140 -17.35 4.73 -3.00
CA LEU A 140 -16.31 3.82 -3.48
C LEU A 140 -16.84 2.81 -4.50
N GLU A 141 -18.14 2.77 -4.72
CA GLU A 141 -18.76 1.94 -5.76
C GLU A 141 -18.26 2.34 -7.16
N GLY A 142 -17.96 1.34 -7.99
CA GLY A 142 -17.44 1.54 -9.35
C GLY A 142 -16.01 2.11 -9.42
N ARG A 143 -15.34 2.24 -8.28
CA ARG A 143 -13.93 2.63 -8.21
C ARG A 143 -13.06 1.39 -8.04
N ARG A 144 -11.78 1.53 -8.35
CA ARG A 144 -10.79 0.53 -7.99
C ARG A 144 -10.45 0.65 -6.51
N ASN A 145 -10.67 -0.42 -5.76
CA ASN A 145 -10.44 -0.47 -4.32
C ASN A 145 -9.39 -1.53 -4.00
N THR A 146 -8.39 -1.15 -3.24
CA THR A 146 -7.25 -2.01 -2.91
C THR A 146 -7.02 -2.00 -1.42
N LEU A 147 -6.90 -3.18 -0.81
CA LEU A 147 -6.40 -3.33 0.55
C LEU A 147 -4.89 -3.52 0.48
N TYR A 148 -4.18 -2.66 1.18
CA TYR A 148 -2.72 -2.59 1.16
C TYR A 148 -2.20 -2.84 2.56
N PHE A 149 -1.54 -3.97 2.77
CA PHE A 149 -0.79 -4.26 3.98
C PHE A 149 0.69 -3.95 3.71
N GLU A 150 1.29 -3.08 4.49
CA GLU A 150 2.73 -2.78 4.36
C GLU A 150 3.61 -3.97 4.73
N GLY A 151 3.11 -4.88 5.57
CA GLY A 151 3.80 -6.13 5.92
C GLY A 151 2.98 -7.01 6.85
N ILE A 152 2.93 -8.30 6.50
CA ILE A 152 2.40 -9.39 7.33
C ILE A 152 3.51 -10.41 7.44
N MET A 153 3.88 -10.83 8.64
CA MET A 153 5.01 -11.74 8.81
C MET A 153 4.65 -13.19 8.44
N GLY A 154 5.53 -13.81 7.66
CA GLY A 154 5.46 -15.21 7.31
C GLY A 154 4.51 -15.50 6.15
N LYS A 155 3.72 -16.56 6.26
CA LYS A 155 2.65 -16.89 5.33
C LYS A 155 1.37 -16.18 5.76
N SER A 156 0.69 -15.56 4.81
CA SER A 156 -0.61 -14.95 5.07
C SER A 156 -1.67 -15.37 4.06
N GLU A 157 -2.89 -15.53 4.56
CA GLU A 157 -4.09 -15.78 3.77
C GLU A 157 -5.14 -14.73 4.14
N ILE A 158 -5.77 -14.12 3.15
CA ILE A 158 -6.70 -13.01 3.33
C ILE A 158 -8.06 -13.38 2.73
N TRP A 159 -9.11 -13.19 3.51
CA TRP A 159 -10.50 -13.35 3.10
C TRP A 159 -11.24 -12.03 3.19
N VAL A 160 -12.16 -11.82 2.28
CA VAL A 160 -13.06 -10.68 2.27
C VAL A 160 -14.50 -11.20 2.16
N ASN A 161 -15.32 -10.87 3.14
CA ASN A 161 -16.71 -11.32 3.23
C ASN A 161 -16.88 -12.86 3.11
N GLY A 162 -15.90 -13.61 3.63
CA GLY A 162 -15.90 -15.08 3.64
C GLY A 162 -15.27 -15.74 2.41
N GLU A 163 -14.93 -14.99 1.36
CA GLU A 163 -14.24 -15.54 0.19
C GLU A 163 -12.72 -15.28 0.28
N LYS A 164 -11.90 -16.30 -0.05
CA LYS A 164 -10.44 -16.16 -0.10
C LYS A 164 -10.05 -15.23 -1.24
N ALA A 165 -9.42 -14.12 -0.89
CA ALA A 165 -9.05 -13.06 -1.83
C ALA A 165 -7.57 -13.11 -2.21
N ALA A 166 -6.67 -13.50 -1.29
CA ALA A 166 -5.24 -13.57 -1.55
C ALA A 166 -4.52 -14.57 -0.63
N GLU A 167 -3.33 -14.95 -1.07
CA GLU A 167 -2.33 -15.67 -0.30
C GLU A 167 -0.95 -15.05 -0.60
N HIS A 168 -0.11 -14.93 0.43
CA HIS A 168 1.22 -14.34 0.29
C HIS A 168 2.25 -15.08 1.13
N PHE A 169 3.48 -15.19 0.62
CA PHE A 169 4.61 -15.85 1.25
C PHE A 169 5.76 -14.85 1.42
N GLY A 170 6.27 -14.75 2.63
CA GLY A 170 7.31 -13.81 3.02
C GLY A 170 6.78 -12.63 3.84
N GLY A 171 7.65 -12.02 4.63
CA GLY A 171 7.24 -11.04 5.64
C GLY A 171 7.54 -9.58 5.31
N TYR A 172 8.32 -9.29 4.27
CA TYR A 172 8.96 -7.97 4.11
C TYR A 172 8.40 -7.13 2.97
N LEU A 173 7.68 -7.73 2.03
CA LEU A 173 7.02 -7.04 0.94
C LEU A 173 5.56 -6.73 1.29
N PRO A 174 4.99 -5.67 0.69
CA PRO A 174 3.57 -5.37 0.86
C PRO A 174 2.69 -6.49 0.30
N VAL A 175 1.56 -6.73 0.97
CA VAL A 175 0.49 -7.59 0.47
C VAL A 175 -0.63 -6.72 -0.07
N ILE A 176 -0.92 -6.85 -1.37
CA ILE A 176 -1.85 -5.98 -2.08
C ILE A 176 -3.01 -6.82 -2.60
N VAL A 177 -4.22 -6.48 -2.16
CA VAL A 177 -5.44 -7.23 -2.49
C VAL A 177 -6.41 -6.32 -3.22
N ASN A 178 -6.69 -6.60 -4.50
CA ASN A 178 -7.78 -5.92 -5.21
C ASN A 178 -9.12 -6.38 -4.61
N LEU A 179 -9.93 -5.42 -4.15
CA LEU A 179 -11.20 -5.67 -3.48
C LEU A 179 -12.42 -5.56 -4.39
N ASP A 180 -12.26 -5.18 -5.66
CA ASP A 180 -13.36 -4.80 -6.56
C ASP A 180 -14.44 -5.88 -6.67
N LYS A 181 -14.04 -7.17 -6.54
CA LYS A 181 -14.96 -8.31 -6.57
C LYS A 181 -15.80 -8.45 -5.29
N TRP A 182 -15.25 -8.08 -4.13
CA TRP A 182 -15.81 -8.46 -2.83
C TRP A 182 -16.32 -7.30 -2.00
N LEU A 183 -15.76 -6.10 -2.20
CA LEU A 183 -16.13 -4.92 -1.41
C LEU A 183 -17.59 -4.53 -1.70
N LYS A 184 -18.33 -4.28 -0.62
CA LYS A 184 -19.70 -3.79 -0.64
C LYS A 184 -19.74 -2.38 -0.07
N PRO A 185 -19.52 -1.33 -0.91
CA PRO A 185 -19.54 0.07 -0.43
C PRO A 185 -20.86 0.42 0.24
N GLY A 186 -20.80 1.20 1.32
CA GLY A 186 -21.97 1.58 2.11
C GLY A 186 -22.54 0.48 3.01
N GLN A 187 -22.03 -0.75 2.93
CA GLN A 187 -22.50 -1.89 3.70
C GLN A 187 -21.41 -2.41 4.66
N LYS A 188 -21.83 -3.29 5.57
CA LYS A 188 -20.91 -4.03 6.44
C LYS A 188 -20.02 -4.96 5.60
N ASN A 189 -18.70 -4.88 5.79
CA ASN A 189 -17.71 -5.78 5.22
C ASN A 189 -16.87 -6.37 6.34
N VAL A 190 -16.36 -7.58 6.11
CA VAL A 190 -15.45 -8.29 7.02
C VAL A 190 -14.19 -8.66 6.27
N ILE A 191 -13.05 -8.31 6.83
CA ILE A 191 -11.74 -8.81 6.43
C ILE A 191 -11.30 -9.81 7.50
N ALA A 192 -10.86 -10.99 7.08
CA ALA A 192 -10.17 -11.96 7.93
C ALA A 192 -8.78 -12.23 7.37
N VAL A 193 -7.80 -12.29 8.24
CA VAL A 193 -6.40 -12.56 7.88
C VAL A 193 -5.86 -13.64 8.80
N LYS A 194 -5.36 -14.71 8.21
CA LYS A 194 -4.52 -15.70 8.91
C LYS A 194 -3.07 -15.35 8.62
N ALA A 195 -2.30 -15.08 9.65
CA ALA A 195 -0.86 -14.85 9.55
C ALA A 195 -0.14 -15.97 10.31
N ASP A 196 0.88 -16.56 9.68
CA ASP A 196 1.61 -17.70 10.26
C ASP A 196 3.11 -17.48 10.09
N ASN A 197 3.82 -17.34 11.19
CA ASN A 197 5.26 -17.17 11.24
C ASN A 197 6.01 -18.45 11.63
N SER A 198 5.41 -19.61 11.47
CA SER A 198 6.08 -20.89 11.66
C SER A 198 7.32 -21.02 10.77
N ASN A 199 8.28 -21.81 11.22
CA ASN A 199 9.47 -22.10 10.43
C ASN A 199 9.08 -22.78 9.11
N ASP A 200 9.50 -22.19 7.99
CA ASP A 200 9.25 -22.70 6.65
C ASP A 200 10.47 -22.42 5.74
N ALA A 201 11.01 -23.47 5.14
CA ALA A 201 12.16 -23.39 4.27
C ALA A 201 11.82 -22.95 2.84
N SER A 202 10.55 -22.86 2.48
CA SER A 202 10.10 -22.60 1.09
C SER A 202 10.10 -21.12 0.71
N TYR A 203 10.16 -20.20 1.70
CA TYR A 203 10.24 -18.75 1.46
C TYR A 203 11.19 -18.07 2.47
N PRO A 204 11.72 -16.87 2.17
CA PRO A 204 12.61 -16.14 3.09
C PRO A 204 11.97 -15.86 4.45
N PRO A 205 12.76 -16.01 5.57
CA PRO A 205 14.20 -16.22 5.63
C PRO A 205 14.66 -17.64 5.35
N GLY A 206 13.76 -18.64 5.28
CA GLY A 206 14.09 -20.02 4.93
C GLY A 206 14.91 -20.79 5.97
N LYS A 207 15.02 -20.25 7.19
CA LYS A 207 15.76 -20.81 8.32
C LYS A 207 14.87 -20.85 9.56
N PRO A 208 15.09 -21.79 10.47
CA PRO A 208 14.46 -21.76 11.78
C PRO A 208 14.75 -20.45 12.53
N GLN A 209 13.80 -19.96 13.31
CA GLN A 209 13.93 -18.67 14.02
C GLN A 209 15.10 -18.66 14.99
N GLU A 210 15.38 -19.76 15.66
CA GLU A 210 16.54 -19.92 16.56
C GLU A 210 17.90 -19.81 15.86
N GLY A 211 17.93 -19.89 14.54
CA GLY A 211 19.13 -19.73 13.70
C GLY A 211 19.25 -18.34 13.07
N LEU A 212 18.36 -17.41 13.43
CA LEU A 212 18.39 -16.03 12.93
C LEU A 212 19.09 -15.11 13.94
N ASP A 213 19.79 -14.11 13.43
CA ASP A 213 20.42 -13.03 14.20
C ASP A 213 19.53 -11.76 14.27
N PHE A 214 18.23 -11.92 14.04
CA PHE A 214 17.24 -10.87 14.11
C PHE A 214 15.87 -11.43 14.54
N SER A 215 15.05 -10.56 15.13
CA SER A 215 13.72 -10.94 15.60
C SER A 215 12.75 -11.17 14.43
N TYR A 216 11.94 -12.23 14.54
CA TYR A 216 10.98 -12.65 13.52
C TYR A 216 9.57 -12.72 14.13
N PHE A 217 9.06 -11.57 14.54
CA PHE A 217 7.76 -11.47 15.20
C PHE A 217 6.61 -11.73 14.23
N GLY A 218 5.63 -12.57 14.65
CA GLY A 218 4.43 -12.82 13.87
C GLY A 218 3.46 -11.65 13.83
N GLY A 219 2.46 -11.75 12.97
CA GLY A 219 1.32 -10.85 12.90
C GLY A 219 1.40 -9.78 11.81
N ILE A 220 0.44 -8.86 11.85
CA ILE A 220 0.37 -7.69 10.96
C ILE A 220 1.18 -6.57 11.63
N TYR A 221 2.48 -6.54 11.36
CA TYR A 221 3.45 -5.72 12.09
C TYR A 221 3.69 -4.33 11.48
N ARG A 222 2.98 -3.99 10.40
CA ARG A 222 2.99 -2.69 9.73
C ARG A 222 1.58 -2.19 9.48
N ASP A 223 1.48 -1.00 8.92
CA ASP A 223 0.22 -0.32 8.67
C ASP A 223 -0.61 -1.00 7.57
N VAL A 224 -1.93 -0.77 7.65
CA VAL A 224 -2.90 -1.25 6.68
C VAL A 224 -3.76 -0.10 6.17
N TYR A 225 -3.96 -0.06 4.85
CA TYR A 225 -4.74 0.98 4.18
C TYR A 225 -5.78 0.40 3.23
N LEU A 226 -6.93 1.03 3.17
CA LEU A 226 -7.86 0.89 2.05
C LEU A 226 -7.62 2.05 1.10
N ILE A 227 -7.17 1.76 -0.12
CA ILE A 227 -6.86 2.75 -1.16
C ILE A 227 -7.91 2.65 -2.25
N SER A 228 -8.56 3.78 -2.57
CA SER A 228 -9.56 3.85 -3.63
C SER A 228 -9.13 4.86 -4.70
N THR A 229 -9.11 4.43 -5.96
CA THR A 229 -8.73 5.26 -7.10
C THR A 229 -9.80 5.23 -8.18
N GLY A 230 -9.68 6.09 -9.18
CA GLY A 230 -10.43 5.95 -10.42
C GLY A 230 -9.98 4.72 -11.23
N PRO A 231 -10.70 4.35 -12.29
CA PRO A 231 -10.36 3.20 -13.13
C PRO A 231 -9.11 3.43 -13.99
N VAL A 232 -8.65 4.67 -14.10
CA VAL A 232 -7.36 5.04 -14.71
C VAL A 232 -6.47 5.56 -13.60
N TYR A 233 -5.35 4.89 -13.37
CA TYR A 233 -4.51 5.14 -12.19
C TYR A 233 -3.03 4.83 -12.45
N ILE A 234 -2.16 5.42 -11.65
CA ILE A 234 -0.75 5.02 -11.58
C ILE A 234 -0.68 3.68 -10.83
N THR A 235 -0.04 2.69 -11.42
CA THR A 235 0.06 1.34 -10.82
C THR A 235 0.88 1.36 -9.54
N ASP A 236 0.65 0.40 -8.66
CA ASP A 236 1.58 0.09 -7.58
C ASP A 236 2.78 -0.71 -8.14
N PRO A 237 4.03 -0.40 -7.76
CA PRO A 237 5.21 -1.09 -8.30
C PRO A 237 5.27 -2.57 -7.93
N ASN A 238 4.79 -2.95 -6.72
CA ASN A 238 4.80 -4.35 -6.28
C ASN A 238 3.69 -5.14 -6.97
N GLU A 239 2.48 -4.56 -7.09
CA GLU A 239 1.36 -5.18 -7.80
C GLU A 239 1.65 -5.34 -9.29
N ALA A 240 2.25 -4.33 -9.93
CA ALA A 240 2.59 -4.36 -11.34
C ALA A 240 3.66 -5.40 -11.67
N ASN A 241 4.49 -5.79 -10.69
CA ASN A 241 5.55 -6.80 -10.80
C ASN A 241 6.40 -6.64 -12.07
N THR A 242 6.74 -5.40 -12.41
CA THR A 242 7.50 -5.04 -13.61
C THR A 242 8.92 -4.66 -13.23
N VAL A 243 9.92 -5.38 -13.74
CA VAL A 243 11.32 -5.09 -13.47
C VAL A 243 11.69 -3.68 -13.93
N ALA A 244 12.31 -2.91 -13.05
CA ALA A 244 12.66 -1.50 -13.26
C ALA A 244 11.51 -0.67 -13.84
N GLY A 245 10.31 -0.92 -13.30
CA GLY A 245 9.06 -0.28 -13.74
C GLY A 245 7.96 -0.47 -12.70
N GLY A 246 6.71 -0.23 -13.14
CA GLY A 246 5.57 -0.17 -12.22
C GLY A 246 5.55 1.14 -11.44
N GLY A 247 4.34 1.65 -11.18
CA GLY A 247 4.17 2.89 -10.44
C GLY A 247 4.97 4.05 -10.99
N VAL A 248 5.73 4.68 -10.11
CA VAL A 248 6.68 5.74 -10.45
C VAL A 248 8.09 5.21 -10.23
N PHE A 249 8.82 5.06 -11.31
CA PHE A 249 10.22 4.65 -11.28
C PHE A 249 11.13 5.85 -11.53
N PHE A 250 11.98 6.14 -10.56
CA PHE A 250 12.90 7.27 -10.56
C PHE A 250 14.34 6.77 -10.58
N ARG A 251 15.18 7.41 -11.39
CA ARG A 251 16.62 7.11 -11.40
C ARG A 251 17.46 8.36 -11.66
N THR A 252 18.60 8.46 -11.01
CA THR A 252 19.64 9.42 -11.38
C THR A 252 20.41 8.90 -12.60
N GLU A 253 20.38 9.61 -13.71
CA GLU A 253 21.13 9.25 -14.92
C GLU A 253 22.57 9.72 -14.85
N SER A 254 22.78 10.94 -14.36
CA SER A 254 24.11 11.51 -14.16
C SER A 254 24.11 12.54 -13.03
N LEU A 255 25.26 12.67 -12.39
CA LEU A 255 25.50 13.65 -11.36
C LEU A 255 26.94 14.14 -11.52
N ASP A 256 27.11 15.43 -11.78
CA ASP A 256 28.42 16.06 -11.92
C ASP A 256 28.63 17.04 -10.74
N PRO A 257 29.46 16.68 -9.77
CA PRO A 257 29.73 17.50 -8.60
C PRO A 257 30.53 18.77 -8.93
N PHE A 258 31.28 18.79 -10.05
CA PHE A 258 32.10 19.94 -10.45
C PHE A 258 31.25 21.02 -11.09
N THR A 259 30.39 20.66 -12.04
CA THR A 259 29.48 21.60 -12.69
C THR A 259 28.18 21.79 -11.89
N ARG A 260 27.97 21.02 -10.81
CA ARG A 260 26.76 21.01 -10.00
C ARG A 260 25.47 20.76 -10.82
N LYS A 261 25.59 19.91 -11.81
CA LYS A 261 24.47 19.53 -12.66
C LYS A 261 24.08 18.08 -12.41
N GLY A 262 22.79 17.82 -12.38
CA GLY A 262 22.23 16.47 -12.29
C GLY A 262 21.20 16.22 -13.40
N LYS A 263 21.09 14.95 -13.80
CA LYS A 263 20.08 14.48 -14.74
C LYS A 263 19.32 13.32 -14.13
N VAL A 264 18.00 13.40 -14.16
CA VAL A 264 17.08 12.44 -13.58
C VAL A 264 16.13 11.93 -14.64
N GLY A 265 15.91 10.61 -14.67
CA GLY A 265 14.90 9.98 -15.48
C GLY A 265 13.72 9.55 -14.61
N VAL A 266 12.51 9.85 -15.04
CA VAL A 266 11.26 9.42 -14.40
C VAL A 266 10.44 8.61 -15.38
N LYS A 267 10.00 7.41 -14.97
CA LYS A 267 9.09 6.56 -15.73
C LYS A 267 7.84 6.35 -14.89
N VAL A 268 6.67 6.58 -15.51
CA VAL A 268 5.38 6.39 -14.86
C VAL A 268 4.60 5.35 -15.62
N GLN A 269 4.09 4.34 -14.91
CA GLN A 269 3.19 3.34 -15.48
C GLN A 269 1.75 3.66 -15.08
N VAL A 270 0.89 3.83 -16.08
CA VAL A 270 -0.55 4.08 -15.91
C VAL A 270 -1.32 2.87 -16.42
N ALA A 271 -2.25 2.40 -15.62
CA ALA A 271 -3.21 1.37 -16.00
C ALA A 271 -4.57 2.01 -16.33
N ASN A 272 -5.25 1.41 -17.30
CA ASN A 272 -6.62 1.74 -17.67
C ASN A 272 -7.48 0.47 -17.57
N GLN A 273 -8.43 0.46 -16.64
CA GLN A 273 -9.38 -0.63 -16.43
C GLN A 273 -10.73 -0.39 -17.12
N THR A 274 -10.84 0.68 -17.93
CA THR A 274 -12.06 0.93 -18.71
C THR A 274 -11.99 0.22 -20.05
N ASP A 275 -13.15 -0.07 -20.65
CA ASP A 275 -13.27 -0.69 -21.98
C ASP A 275 -12.95 0.27 -23.13
N LYS A 276 -12.60 1.51 -22.84
CA LYS A 276 -12.33 2.56 -23.84
C LYS A 276 -10.92 3.09 -23.71
N GLU A 277 -10.33 3.46 -24.85
CA GLU A 277 -9.08 4.21 -24.87
C GLU A 277 -9.25 5.53 -24.09
N GLN A 278 -8.27 5.81 -23.23
CA GLN A 278 -8.24 7.01 -22.39
C GLN A 278 -6.99 7.84 -22.72
N LYS A 279 -7.20 9.13 -22.97
CA LYS A 279 -6.08 10.08 -23.09
C LYS A 279 -5.68 10.54 -21.70
N VAL A 280 -4.45 10.26 -21.31
CA VAL A 280 -3.89 10.68 -20.02
C VAL A 280 -2.76 11.68 -20.23
N ARG A 281 -2.73 12.70 -19.39
CA ARG A 281 -1.59 13.62 -19.28
C ARG A 281 -0.86 13.30 -17.99
N VAL A 282 0.43 12.96 -18.10
CA VAL A 282 1.31 12.80 -16.95
C VAL A 282 2.14 14.07 -16.80
N GLN A 283 2.11 14.67 -15.63
CA GLN A 283 2.90 15.86 -15.30
C GLN A 283 3.85 15.51 -14.15
N ALA A 284 5.13 15.79 -14.34
CA ALA A 284 6.12 15.73 -13.29
C ALA A 284 6.47 17.15 -12.81
N VAL A 285 6.43 17.38 -11.52
CA VAL A 285 6.76 18.65 -10.89
C VAL A 285 7.91 18.42 -9.92
N MET A 286 8.97 19.23 -10.06
CA MET A 286 10.12 19.18 -9.16
C MET A 286 10.15 20.46 -8.33
N THR A 287 10.21 20.29 -7.02
CA THR A 287 10.31 21.40 -6.06
C THR A 287 11.57 21.30 -5.23
N ASP A 288 12.04 22.41 -4.69
CA ASP A 288 13.07 22.42 -3.66
C ASP A 288 12.48 22.01 -2.28
N PRO A 289 13.32 21.83 -1.25
CA PRO A 289 12.81 21.48 0.10
C PRO A 289 11.91 22.53 0.75
N LYS A 290 11.84 23.73 0.20
CA LYS A 290 10.94 24.81 0.64
C LYS A 290 9.64 24.87 -0.16
N GLY A 291 9.44 23.91 -1.09
CA GLY A 291 8.27 23.86 -1.95
C GLY A 291 8.34 24.79 -3.16
N CYS A 292 9.46 25.50 -3.39
CA CYS A 292 9.59 26.35 -4.58
C CYS A 292 9.73 25.49 -5.83
N LEU A 293 8.99 25.85 -6.88
CA LEU A 293 9.00 25.17 -8.16
C LEU A 293 10.36 25.29 -8.84
N LEU A 294 11.01 24.15 -9.10
CA LEU A 294 12.26 24.06 -9.86
C LEU A 294 12.01 23.74 -11.32
N TYR A 295 11.09 22.82 -11.60
CA TYR A 295 10.80 22.34 -12.95
C TYR A 295 9.41 21.71 -13.06
N THR A 296 8.79 21.82 -14.24
CA THR A 296 7.56 21.09 -14.61
C THR A 296 7.72 20.47 -15.98
N SER A 297 7.21 19.23 -16.16
CA SER A 297 7.12 18.57 -17.46
C SER A 297 5.69 18.09 -17.71
N PRO A 298 5.12 18.25 -18.91
CA PRO A 298 5.75 18.93 -20.05
C PRO A 298 5.98 20.42 -19.76
N SER A 299 7.09 20.93 -20.26
CA SER A 299 7.38 22.37 -20.23
C SER A 299 6.37 23.11 -21.12
N PRO A 300 5.98 24.36 -20.79
CA PRO A 300 5.18 25.18 -21.69
C PRO A 300 5.83 25.47 -23.04
N ARG A 301 7.11 25.07 -23.20
CA ARG A 301 7.91 25.31 -24.43
C ARG A 301 8.15 24.03 -25.26
N ASP A 302 7.61 22.87 -24.82
CA ASP A 302 7.73 21.58 -25.53
C ASP A 302 6.50 21.31 -26.40
#